data_e17561487052ea496d671d3f7b50008b
#
_entry.id   e17561487052ea496d671d3f7b50008b
#
_cell.length_a   1.000
_cell.length_b   1.000
_cell.length_c   1.000
_cell.angle_alpha   90.00
_cell.angle_beta   90.00
_cell.angle_gamma   90.00
#
_symmetry.space_group_name_H-M   'P 1'
#
loop_
_entity.id
_entity.type
_entity.pdbx_description
1 polymer ?
#
loop_
_entity_poly.entity_id
_entity_poly.type
_entity_poly.pdbx_seq_one_letter_code
_entity_poly.pdbx_strand_id
1 'polypeptide(L)'
;ISEKNVLDEIFNTITAIHARGIGHYNLSPDNIYIDETGIRLLDFGEAKYKMYQATGGRVIRYEEDYIAPEVLSGKEVRMNADLYSLGILEYELYTGKAIPYSNRPQRRKKPLKTGNAEMEREINILANPDSKSRPVSLAEYLKTAGGRKQGRD
;
A
#
# COMPACT_ATOMS: atom_id res chain seq x y z
N ILE A 1 -15.69 4.66 -13.99
CA ILE A 1 -15.45 4.60 -12.52
C ILE A 1 -14.47 5.70 -12.16
N SER A 2 -14.79 6.54 -11.17
CA SER A 2 -13.88 7.57 -10.72
C SER A 2 -12.72 6.94 -9.92
N GLU A 3 -11.59 7.64 -9.88
CA GLU A 3 -10.42 7.19 -9.10
C GLU A 3 -10.77 6.92 -7.66
N LYS A 4 -11.65 7.72 -7.09
CA LYS A 4 -12.12 7.56 -5.73
C LYS A 4 -12.84 6.22 -5.51
N ASN A 5 -13.73 5.86 -6.43
CA ASN A 5 -14.44 4.58 -6.34
C ASN A 5 -13.50 3.40 -6.46
N VAL A 6 -12.48 3.52 -7.30
CA VAL A 6 -11.43 2.50 -7.44
C VAL A 6 -10.71 2.31 -6.11
N LEU A 7 -10.29 3.41 -5.49
CA LEU A 7 -9.61 3.33 -4.18
C LEU A 7 -10.50 2.72 -3.11
N ASP A 8 -11.76 3.12 -3.04
CA ASP A 8 -12.71 2.55 -2.06
C ASP A 8 -12.85 1.05 -2.26
N GLU A 9 -12.94 0.59 -3.48
CA GLU A 9 -13.04 -0.85 -3.77
C GLU A 9 -11.76 -1.59 -3.42
N ILE A 10 -10.60 -1.02 -3.70
CA ILE A 10 -9.32 -1.61 -3.32
C ILE A 10 -9.24 -1.72 -1.79
N PHE A 11 -9.57 -0.66 -1.07
CA PHE A 11 -9.55 -0.66 0.39
C PHE A 11 -10.50 -1.71 0.96
N ASN A 12 -11.70 -1.83 0.41
CA ASN A 12 -12.68 -2.84 0.85
C ASN A 12 -12.15 -4.26 0.60
N THR A 13 -11.55 -4.50 -0.55
CA THR A 13 -11.00 -5.81 -0.90
C THR A 13 -9.85 -6.20 0.03
N ILE A 14 -8.93 -5.28 0.28
CA ILE A 14 -7.81 -5.55 1.19
C ILE A 14 -8.32 -5.77 2.62
N THR A 15 -9.28 -4.98 3.06
CA THR A 15 -9.89 -5.18 4.39
C THR A 15 -10.49 -6.59 4.50
N ALA A 16 -11.15 -7.06 3.45
CA ALA A 16 -11.77 -8.38 3.45
C ALA A 16 -10.74 -9.52 3.54
N ILE A 17 -9.63 -9.43 2.80
CA ILE A 17 -8.60 -10.48 2.88
C ILE A 17 -7.87 -10.43 4.22
N HIS A 18 -7.61 -9.25 4.75
CA HIS A 18 -6.97 -9.09 6.06
C HIS A 18 -7.85 -9.66 7.18
N ALA A 19 -9.17 -9.52 7.07
CA ALA A 19 -10.12 -10.10 8.04
C ALA A 19 -10.02 -11.62 8.09
N ARG A 20 -9.53 -12.25 7.03
CA ARG A 20 -9.28 -13.70 6.96
C ARG A 20 -7.85 -14.06 7.36
N GLY A 21 -7.06 -13.12 7.83
CA GLY A 21 -5.67 -13.35 8.19
C GLY A 21 -4.73 -13.46 6.99
N ILE A 22 -5.12 -12.97 5.82
CA ILE A 22 -4.34 -13.08 4.59
C ILE A 22 -3.76 -11.72 4.23
N GLY A 23 -2.44 -11.64 4.13
CA GLY A 23 -1.75 -10.47 3.57
C GLY A 23 -1.44 -10.71 2.09
N HIS A 24 -1.47 -9.65 1.29
CA HIS A 24 -1.14 -9.76 -0.13
C HIS A 24 0.38 -9.72 -0.36
N TYR A 25 1.06 -8.72 0.21
CA TYR A 25 2.52 -8.53 0.18
C TYR A 25 3.11 -8.19 -1.19
N ASN A 26 2.30 -8.00 -2.21
CA ASN A 26 2.79 -7.70 -3.56
C ASN A 26 1.85 -6.76 -4.31
N LEU A 27 1.19 -5.85 -3.60
CA LEU A 27 0.26 -4.91 -4.21
C LEU A 27 1.02 -3.94 -5.12
N SER A 28 0.58 -3.85 -6.34
CA SER A 28 1.05 -2.90 -7.36
C SER A 28 -0.02 -2.80 -8.44
N PRO A 29 0.06 -1.81 -9.32
CA PRO A 29 -0.93 -1.71 -10.41
C PRO A 29 -1.03 -2.96 -11.27
N ASP A 30 0.07 -3.69 -11.45
CA ASP A 30 0.09 -4.91 -12.27
C ASP A 30 -0.67 -6.07 -11.65
N ASN A 31 -0.89 -6.03 -10.35
CA ASN A 31 -1.53 -7.11 -9.59
C ASN A 31 -2.94 -6.78 -9.15
N ILE A 32 -3.47 -5.66 -9.59
CA ILE A 32 -4.83 -5.23 -9.29
C ILE A 32 -5.60 -5.11 -10.59
N TYR A 33 -6.58 -5.97 -10.75
CA TYR A 33 -7.42 -6.00 -11.95
C TYR A 33 -8.79 -5.45 -11.62
N ILE A 34 -9.29 -4.55 -12.45
CA ILE A 34 -10.58 -3.91 -12.25
C ILE A 34 -11.43 -4.15 -13.47
N ASP A 35 -12.60 -4.73 -13.29
CA ASP A 35 -13.59 -4.92 -14.37
C ASP A 35 -15.00 -4.61 -13.86
N GLU A 36 -15.99 -4.92 -14.67
CA GLU A 36 -17.39 -4.67 -14.35
C GLU A 36 -17.88 -5.42 -13.12
N THR A 37 -17.19 -6.52 -12.76
CA THR A 37 -17.56 -7.35 -11.62
C THR A 37 -16.87 -6.95 -10.32
N GLY A 38 -15.90 -6.02 -10.39
CA GLY A 38 -15.18 -5.51 -9.24
C GLY A 38 -13.68 -5.68 -9.33
N ILE A 39 -13.04 -5.85 -8.17
CA ILE A 39 -11.60 -5.93 -8.01
C ILE A 39 -11.16 -7.39 -7.93
N ARG A 40 -10.09 -7.73 -8.65
CA ARG A 40 -9.39 -9.01 -8.52
C ARG A 40 -7.93 -8.73 -8.17
N LEU A 41 -7.43 -9.46 -7.20
CA LEU A 41 -6.04 -9.39 -6.81
C LEU A 41 -5.29 -10.59 -7.39
N LEU A 42 -4.15 -10.32 -7.99
CA LEU A 42 -3.30 -11.32 -8.62
C LEU A 42 -1.97 -11.42 -7.88
N ASP A 43 -1.25 -12.50 -8.11
CA ASP A 43 0.13 -12.70 -7.68
C ASP A 43 0.40 -12.34 -6.21
N PHE A 44 -0.29 -13.00 -5.30
CA PHE A 44 -0.02 -12.86 -3.87
C PHE A 44 1.46 -13.16 -3.60
N GLY A 45 2.09 -12.29 -2.79
CA GLY A 45 3.53 -12.23 -2.67
C GLY A 45 4.16 -13.09 -1.58
N GLU A 46 3.47 -14.09 -1.04
CA GLU A 46 4.07 -14.92 0.00
C GLU A 46 5.37 -15.58 -0.48
N ALA A 47 5.37 -16.09 -1.69
CA ALA A 47 6.57 -16.70 -2.28
C ALA A 47 7.67 -15.66 -2.50
N LYS A 48 7.30 -14.46 -2.94
CA LYS A 48 8.26 -13.36 -3.08
C LYS A 48 8.83 -12.94 -1.74
N TYR A 49 8.01 -12.85 -0.72
CA TYR A 49 8.45 -12.52 0.62
C TYR A 49 9.51 -13.52 1.11
N LYS A 50 9.26 -14.81 0.94
CA LYS A 50 10.23 -15.84 1.28
C LYS A 50 11.51 -15.71 0.46
N MET A 51 11.40 -15.32 -0.79
CA MET A 51 12.56 -15.08 -1.65
C MET A 51 13.36 -13.87 -1.16
N TYR A 52 12.70 -12.79 -0.80
CA TYR A 52 13.38 -11.62 -0.22
C TYR A 52 14.14 -12.00 1.05
N GLN A 53 13.55 -12.79 1.92
CA GLN A 53 14.24 -13.28 3.12
C GLN A 53 15.47 -14.12 2.77
N ALA A 54 15.34 -15.04 1.82
CA ALA A 54 16.43 -15.93 1.41
C ALA A 54 17.59 -15.19 0.75
N THR A 55 17.30 -14.12 0.02
CA THR A 55 18.32 -13.34 -0.71
C THR A 55 18.83 -12.14 0.07
N GLY A 56 18.37 -11.93 1.29
CA GLY A 56 18.71 -10.74 2.07
C GLY A 56 18.08 -9.48 1.50
N GLY A 57 16.95 -9.59 0.84
CA GLY A 57 16.21 -8.45 0.32
C GLY A 57 16.72 -7.88 -1.01
N ARG A 58 17.52 -8.64 -1.75
CA ARG A 58 18.15 -8.15 -2.98
C ARG A 58 17.40 -8.52 -4.26
N VAL A 59 16.10 -8.62 -4.23
CA VAL A 59 15.32 -8.81 -5.45
C VAL A 59 15.03 -7.45 -6.05
N ILE A 60 15.54 -7.20 -7.25
CA ILE A 60 15.37 -5.91 -7.93
C ILE A 60 14.24 -6.04 -8.94
N ARG A 61 13.22 -5.20 -8.78
CA ARG A 61 12.07 -5.17 -9.68
C ARG A 61 11.47 -3.77 -9.69
N TYR A 62 10.76 -3.44 -10.75
CA TYR A 62 10.05 -2.16 -10.82
C TYR A 62 8.95 -2.04 -9.74
N GLU A 63 8.43 -3.15 -9.22
CA GLU A 63 7.45 -3.17 -8.14
C GLU A 63 8.02 -2.71 -6.80
N GLU A 64 9.33 -2.56 -6.68
CA GLU A 64 9.94 -2.13 -5.41
C GLU A 64 9.39 -0.83 -4.88
N ASP A 65 8.93 0.06 -5.76
CA ASP A 65 8.36 1.33 -5.34
C ASP A 65 7.11 1.16 -4.48
N TYR A 66 6.39 0.04 -4.63
CA TYR A 66 5.16 -0.26 -3.89
C TYR A 66 5.39 -1.15 -2.69
N ILE A 67 6.54 -1.81 -2.62
CA ILE A 67 6.83 -2.79 -1.58
C ILE A 67 7.34 -2.09 -0.33
N ALA A 68 6.79 -2.47 0.83
CA ALA A 68 7.19 -1.89 2.11
C ALA A 68 8.67 -2.16 2.40
N PRO A 69 9.36 -1.22 3.08
CA PRO A 69 10.80 -1.36 3.37
C PRO A 69 11.15 -2.62 4.14
N GLU A 70 10.31 -3.04 5.09
CA GLU A 70 10.57 -4.24 5.89
C GLU A 70 10.53 -5.51 5.03
N VAL A 71 9.71 -5.53 3.97
CA VAL A 71 9.66 -6.65 3.04
C VAL A 71 10.94 -6.71 2.21
N LEU A 72 11.37 -5.56 1.69
CA LEU A 72 12.61 -5.47 0.90
C LEU A 72 13.84 -5.85 1.70
N SER A 73 13.86 -5.52 2.99
CA SER A 73 15.01 -5.82 3.85
C SER A 73 14.97 -7.21 4.46
N GLY A 74 13.91 -7.99 4.22
CA GLY A 74 13.77 -9.34 4.76
C GLY A 74 13.52 -9.39 6.26
N LYS A 75 13.05 -8.28 6.85
CA LYS A 75 12.70 -8.22 8.27
C LYS A 75 11.33 -8.84 8.52
N GLU A 76 10.94 -8.95 9.80
CA GLU A 76 9.61 -9.42 10.16
C GLU A 76 8.54 -8.59 9.47
N VAL A 77 7.62 -9.27 8.77
CA VAL A 77 6.58 -8.66 7.99
C VAL A 77 5.22 -9.00 8.56
N ARG A 78 4.37 -7.98 8.68
CA ARG A 78 2.97 -8.11 9.09
C ARG A 78 2.07 -7.63 7.96
N MET A 79 0.78 -7.91 8.08
CA MET A 79 -0.19 -7.53 7.05
C MET A 79 -0.23 -6.02 6.77
N ASN A 80 0.22 -5.19 7.72
CA ASN A 80 0.27 -3.75 7.49
C ASN A 80 1.34 -3.33 6.46
N ALA A 81 2.13 -4.26 5.94
CA ALA A 81 2.94 -4.00 4.75
C ALA A 81 2.07 -3.64 3.55
N ASP A 82 0.86 -4.18 3.47
CA ASP A 82 -0.09 -3.82 2.42
C ASP A 82 -0.57 -2.38 2.53
N LEU A 83 -0.62 -1.83 3.74
CA LEU A 83 -0.99 -0.43 3.94
C LEU A 83 0.03 0.50 3.27
N TYR A 84 1.31 0.17 3.38
CA TYR A 84 2.35 0.91 2.69
C TYR A 84 2.07 0.95 1.19
N SER A 85 1.82 -0.19 0.60
CA SER A 85 1.53 -0.30 -0.83
C SER A 85 0.28 0.49 -1.22
N LEU A 86 -0.76 0.44 -0.39
CA LEU A 86 -1.99 1.22 -0.63
C LEU A 86 -1.73 2.72 -0.61
N GLY A 87 -0.91 3.19 0.32
CA GLY A 87 -0.55 4.62 0.37
C GLY A 87 0.19 5.07 -0.88
N ILE A 88 1.09 4.24 -1.38
CA ILE A 88 1.82 4.54 -2.62
C ILE A 88 0.87 4.53 -3.82
N LEU A 89 -0.02 3.54 -3.92
CA LEU A 89 -1.02 3.47 -4.98
C LEU A 89 -1.93 4.70 -4.98
N GLU A 90 -2.37 5.11 -3.78
CA GLU A 90 -3.21 6.30 -3.64
C GLU A 90 -2.48 7.55 -4.12
N TYR A 91 -1.21 7.70 -3.76
CA TYR A 91 -0.40 8.81 -4.23
C TYR A 91 -0.37 8.87 -5.76
N GLU A 92 -0.08 7.76 -6.42
CA GLU A 92 0.00 7.71 -7.88
C GLU A 92 -1.35 7.95 -8.55
N LEU A 93 -2.41 7.36 -8.02
CA LEU A 93 -3.75 7.56 -8.56
C LEU A 93 -4.18 9.01 -8.43
N TYR A 94 -3.89 9.64 -7.29
CA TYR A 94 -4.30 11.02 -7.06
C TYR A 94 -3.46 12.02 -7.84
N THR A 95 -2.15 11.85 -7.88
CA THR A 95 -1.24 12.82 -8.53
C THR A 95 -1.02 12.53 -10.00
N GLY A 96 -1.30 11.32 -10.46
CA GLY A 96 -0.94 10.87 -11.81
C GLY A 96 0.55 10.73 -12.03
N LYS A 97 1.35 10.74 -10.96
CA LYS A 97 2.81 10.71 -11.02
C LYS A 97 3.38 9.56 -10.21
N ALA A 98 4.44 8.95 -10.74
CA ALA A 98 5.20 7.98 -9.97
C ALA A 98 5.90 8.66 -8.79
N ILE A 99 6.21 7.88 -7.76
CA ILE A 99 6.93 8.39 -6.60
C ILE A 99 8.30 8.91 -7.04
N PRO A 100 8.70 10.11 -6.61
CA PRO A 100 10.04 10.61 -6.89
C PRO A 100 11.10 9.65 -6.35
N TYR A 101 12.22 9.53 -7.06
CA TYR A 101 13.31 8.64 -6.67
C TYR A 101 13.78 8.88 -5.22
N SER A 102 13.81 10.14 -4.81
CA SER A 102 14.17 10.52 -3.45
C SER A 102 13.20 10.03 -2.38
N ASN A 103 11.98 9.66 -2.78
CA ASN A 103 10.92 9.20 -1.88
C ASN A 103 10.72 7.69 -1.90
N ARG A 104 11.60 6.93 -2.54
CA ARG A 104 11.54 5.47 -2.48
C ARG A 104 11.79 4.97 -1.07
N PRO A 105 11.30 3.77 -0.73
CA PRO A 105 11.30 3.28 0.65
C PRO A 105 12.63 3.43 1.38
N GLN A 106 13.73 3.08 0.72
CA GLN A 106 15.04 3.11 1.34
C GLN A 106 15.62 4.52 1.50
N ARG A 107 15.01 5.51 0.86
CA ARG A 107 15.55 6.87 0.80
C ARG A 107 14.57 7.95 1.22
N ARG A 108 13.33 7.59 1.46
CA ARG A 108 12.31 8.58 1.78
C ARG A 108 12.54 9.16 3.17
N LYS A 109 12.86 10.42 3.22
CA LYS A 109 13.09 11.17 4.47
C LYS A 109 12.03 12.23 4.72
N LYS A 110 11.23 12.57 3.70
CA LYS A 110 10.21 13.61 3.77
C LYS A 110 8.85 13.03 3.41
N PRO A 111 7.76 13.61 3.96
CA PRO A 111 6.41 13.21 3.56
C PRO A 111 6.16 13.42 2.07
N LEU A 112 5.30 12.61 1.51
CA LEU A 112 4.80 12.79 0.15
C LEU A 112 3.85 13.99 0.10
N LYS A 113 3.91 14.78 -0.96
CA LYS A 113 3.12 16.00 -1.14
C LYS A 113 2.15 15.84 -2.31
N THR A 114 0.90 16.24 -2.12
CA THR A 114 -0.13 16.13 -3.15
C THR A 114 -0.83 17.46 -3.45
N GLY A 115 -0.68 18.43 -2.58
CA GLY A 115 -1.46 19.67 -2.65
C GLY A 115 -2.83 19.60 -1.97
N ASN A 116 -3.25 18.45 -1.48
CA ASN A 116 -4.48 18.26 -0.73
C ASN A 116 -4.14 17.71 0.65
N ALA A 117 -4.39 18.51 1.71
CA ALA A 117 -3.94 18.19 3.06
C ALA A 117 -4.54 16.89 3.60
N GLU A 118 -5.81 16.63 3.33
CA GLU A 118 -6.48 15.42 3.80
C GLU A 118 -5.89 14.17 3.12
N MET A 119 -5.71 14.24 1.83
CA MET A 119 -5.13 13.14 1.05
C MET A 119 -3.67 12.89 1.44
N GLU A 120 -2.88 13.97 1.62
CA GLU A 120 -1.50 13.84 2.08
C GLU A 120 -1.42 13.14 3.43
N ARG A 121 -2.30 13.49 4.35
CA ARG A 121 -2.33 12.87 5.67
C ARG A 121 -2.58 11.37 5.56
N GLU A 122 -3.60 10.95 4.81
CA GLU A 122 -3.90 9.54 4.63
C GLU A 122 -2.75 8.80 3.98
N ILE A 123 -2.22 9.31 2.88
CA ILE A 123 -1.11 8.70 2.16
C ILE A 123 0.10 8.50 3.09
N ASN A 124 0.46 9.51 3.86
CA ASN A 124 1.64 9.44 4.71
C ASN A 124 1.42 8.57 5.97
N ILE A 125 0.20 8.43 6.43
CA ILE A 125 -0.13 7.47 7.49
C ILE A 125 0.04 6.04 6.97
N LEU A 126 -0.57 5.74 5.83
CA LEU A 126 -0.53 4.39 5.26
C LEU A 126 0.87 4.02 4.77
N ALA A 127 1.53 4.93 4.08
CA ALA A 127 2.85 4.69 3.50
C ALA A 127 4.01 5.09 4.42
N ASN A 128 3.79 5.07 5.72
CA ASN A 128 4.87 5.33 6.68
C ASN A 128 5.96 4.28 6.49
N PRO A 129 7.23 4.67 6.25
CA PRO A 129 8.32 3.71 6.08
C PRO A 129 8.57 2.83 7.30
N ASP A 130 8.24 3.32 8.49
CA ASP A 130 8.35 2.54 9.72
C ASP A 130 7.07 1.74 9.94
N SER A 131 7.17 0.42 9.85
CA SER A 131 6.03 -0.48 10.02
C SER A 131 5.38 -0.35 11.40
N LYS A 132 6.16 -0.02 12.42
CA LYS A 132 5.65 0.13 13.79
C LYS A 132 4.83 1.40 13.97
N SER A 133 5.06 2.41 13.13
CA SER A 133 4.33 3.67 13.16
C SER A 133 3.09 3.66 12.24
N ARG A 134 2.99 2.64 11.38
CA ARG A 134 1.79 2.43 10.57
C ARG A 134 0.65 1.86 11.42
N PRO A 135 -0.62 2.10 11.02
CA PRO A 135 -1.73 1.38 11.65
C PRO A 135 -1.49 -0.13 11.61
N VAL A 136 -1.97 -0.85 12.61
CA VAL A 136 -1.79 -2.31 12.71
C VAL A 136 -2.57 -3.02 11.59
N SER A 137 -3.73 -2.48 11.24
CA SER A 137 -4.56 -3.03 10.18
C SER A 137 -5.33 -1.92 9.47
N LEU A 138 -5.81 -2.22 8.28
CA LEU A 138 -6.63 -1.29 7.54
C LEU A 138 -7.97 -1.05 8.25
N ALA A 139 -8.56 -2.11 8.81
CA ALA A 139 -9.81 -1.99 9.56
C ALA A 139 -9.66 -1.04 10.75
N GLU A 140 -8.54 -1.13 11.49
CA GLU A 140 -8.26 -0.23 12.60
C GLU A 140 -8.13 1.22 12.12
N TYR A 141 -7.39 1.44 11.03
CA TYR A 141 -7.24 2.77 10.46
C TYR A 141 -8.60 3.37 10.08
N LEU A 142 -9.46 2.61 9.42
CA LEU A 142 -10.76 3.09 8.97
C LEU A 142 -11.69 3.46 10.12
N LYS A 143 -11.47 2.94 11.32
CA LYS A 143 -12.24 3.29 12.52
C LYS A 143 -11.75 4.58 13.19
N THR A 144 -10.58 5.07 12.85
CA THR A 144 -10.05 6.29 13.47
C THR A 144 -10.77 7.53 12.94
N ALA A 145 -10.72 8.63 13.71
CA ALA A 145 -11.31 9.91 13.29
C ALA A 145 -10.67 10.45 12.00
N GLY A 146 -9.40 10.07 11.75
CA GLY A 146 -8.69 10.44 10.53
C GLY A 146 -8.79 9.43 9.40
N GLY A 147 -9.53 8.33 9.62
CA GLY A 147 -9.64 7.27 8.63
C GLY A 147 -10.50 7.68 7.44
N ARG A 148 -10.27 6.97 6.33
CA ARG A 148 -11.02 7.21 5.09
C ARG A 148 -12.49 6.87 5.28
N LYS A 149 -13.36 7.79 4.88
CA LYS A 149 -14.80 7.56 4.84
C LYS A 149 -15.22 7.25 3.41
N GLN A 150 -15.89 6.11 3.22
CA GLN A 150 -16.40 5.74 1.91
C GLN A 150 -17.41 6.75 1.41
N GLY A 151 -17.40 7.00 0.09
CA GLY A 151 -18.30 7.98 -0.50
C GLY A 151 -17.89 9.43 -0.26
N ARG A 152 -16.77 9.69 0.38
CA ARG A 152 -16.27 11.07 0.57
C ARG A 152 -15.81 11.65 -0.77
N ASP A 153 -16.21 12.86 -1.04
CA ASP A 153 -15.79 13.61 -2.23
C ASP A 153 -14.47 14.33 -2.04
#